data_1bde1d31dd74bfafd7bcf12afb26e6d2
#
_entry.id   1bde1d31dd74bfafd7bcf12afb26e6d2
#
_cell.length_a   1.000
_cell.length_b   1.000
_cell.length_c   1.000
_cell.angle_alpha   90.00
_cell.angle_beta   90.00
_cell.angle_gamma   90.00
#
_symmetry.space_group_name_H-M   'P 1'
#
loop_
_entity.id
_entity.type
_entity.pdbx_description
1 polymer ?
#
loop_
_entity_poly.entity_id
_entity_poly.type
_entity_poly.pdbx_seq_one_letter_code
_entity_poly.pdbx_strand_id
1 'polypeptide(L)'
;RRNDGEKTVVALDELEKALDEVRAEVFAIVKSTAYRFTNNTDIHVKATDFDRELATKHDFVDIDGDTAIYHNHWIAGGNDMQWAMVHFDVQLFGGTVLHQGKIAEMFTGEGKPLTATLPVFLNALTGNGVHVVTVNDYLAKRDSEWMGPIYMFHGLSVDCIDKHQPNSESRRKAYMADITFGTNNEFGFDYLRDNMAQDPADLVQRKHNFAIVDEVDSVLIDDARTPLIISGPVPKGDDQMYE
;
A
#
# COMPACT_ATOMS: atom_id res chain seq x y z
N ARG A 1 4.01 1.27 -17.48
CA ARG A 1 4.56 2.47 -16.84
C ARG A 1 3.57 3.61 -16.98
N ARG A 2 3.26 4.26 -15.86
CA ARG A 2 2.36 5.42 -15.82
C ARG A 2 2.96 6.55 -16.67
N ASN A 3 2.26 6.95 -17.74
CA ASN A 3 2.53 8.20 -18.41
C ASN A 3 1.79 9.29 -17.65
N ASP A 4 2.43 10.39 -17.30
CA ASP A 4 1.81 11.56 -16.67
C ASP A 4 0.92 12.35 -17.66
N GLY A 5 0.13 11.63 -18.45
CA GLY A 5 -0.89 12.20 -19.32
C GLY A 5 -1.96 12.93 -18.55
N GLU A 6 -2.64 13.87 -19.18
CA GLU A 6 -3.71 14.66 -18.59
C GLU A 6 -4.70 13.80 -17.79
N LYS A 7 -4.94 14.15 -16.52
CA LYS A 7 -5.92 13.48 -15.67
C LYS A 7 -7.31 13.76 -16.22
N THR A 8 -7.92 12.78 -16.85
CA THR A 8 -9.32 12.85 -17.27
C THR A 8 -10.21 12.53 -16.05
N VAL A 9 -11.15 13.41 -15.74
CA VAL A 9 -12.18 13.13 -14.73
C VAL A 9 -13.19 12.18 -15.36
N VAL A 10 -13.20 10.93 -14.90
CA VAL A 10 -14.14 9.89 -15.32
C VAL A 10 -15.13 9.65 -14.19
N ALA A 11 -16.39 9.37 -14.51
CA ALA A 11 -17.38 8.97 -13.51
C ALA A 11 -16.95 7.65 -12.83
N LEU A 12 -17.28 7.48 -11.54
CA LEU A 12 -16.85 6.30 -10.76
C LEU A 12 -17.27 4.99 -11.42
N ASP A 13 -18.47 4.90 -11.95
CA ASP A 13 -18.99 3.71 -12.65
C ASP A 13 -18.21 3.38 -13.93
N GLU A 14 -17.76 4.40 -14.65
CA GLU A 14 -16.93 4.23 -15.84
C GLU A 14 -15.52 3.78 -15.46
N LEU A 15 -15.01 4.27 -14.33
CA LEU A 15 -13.71 3.85 -13.81
C LEU A 15 -13.72 2.38 -13.39
N GLU A 16 -14.74 1.95 -12.63
CA GLU A 16 -14.91 0.54 -12.24
C GLU A 16 -15.00 -0.38 -13.46
N LYS A 17 -15.78 0.02 -14.45
CA LYS A 17 -15.91 -0.72 -15.71
C LYS A 17 -14.56 -0.83 -16.44
N ALA A 18 -13.82 0.27 -16.54
CA ALA A 18 -12.50 0.28 -17.16
C ALA A 18 -11.51 -0.64 -16.41
N LEU A 19 -11.53 -0.64 -15.07
CA LEU A 19 -10.70 -1.54 -14.26
C LEU A 19 -11.08 -3.02 -14.50
N ASP A 20 -12.36 -3.33 -14.59
CA ASP A 20 -12.81 -4.69 -14.89
C ASP A 20 -12.38 -5.15 -16.29
N GLU A 21 -12.43 -4.27 -17.29
CA GLU A 21 -12.01 -4.56 -18.67
C GLU A 21 -10.52 -4.92 -18.74
N VAL A 22 -9.66 -4.21 -17.99
CA VAL A 22 -8.20 -4.43 -18.01
C VAL A 22 -7.72 -5.42 -16.96
N ARG A 23 -8.58 -5.88 -16.04
CA ARG A 23 -8.20 -6.72 -14.90
C ARG A 23 -7.39 -7.95 -15.28
N ALA A 24 -7.83 -8.71 -16.27
CA ALA A 24 -7.15 -9.93 -16.69
C ALA A 24 -5.74 -9.66 -17.22
N GLU A 25 -5.58 -8.59 -17.99
CA GLU A 25 -4.28 -8.18 -18.53
C GLU A 25 -3.36 -7.69 -17.40
N VAL A 26 -3.88 -6.87 -16.49
CA VAL A 26 -3.13 -6.37 -15.33
C VAL A 26 -2.67 -7.51 -14.43
N PHE A 27 -3.54 -8.47 -14.13
CA PHE A 27 -3.17 -9.65 -13.33
C PHE A 27 -2.09 -10.49 -14.03
N ALA A 28 -2.18 -10.64 -15.35
CA ALA A 28 -1.15 -11.32 -16.14
C ALA A 28 0.20 -10.57 -16.09
N ILE A 29 0.20 -9.23 -16.12
CA ILE A 29 1.40 -8.42 -15.98
C ILE A 29 2.04 -8.63 -14.60
N VAL A 30 1.27 -8.55 -13.51
CA VAL A 30 1.78 -8.76 -12.14
C VAL A 30 2.33 -10.19 -11.98
N LYS A 31 1.60 -11.21 -12.45
CA LYS A 31 2.06 -12.60 -12.43
C LYS A 31 3.35 -12.79 -13.26
N SER A 32 3.43 -12.16 -14.44
CA SER A 32 4.64 -12.19 -15.29
C SER A 32 5.84 -11.53 -14.60
N THR A 33 5.61 -10.43 -13.88
CA THR A 33 6.66 -9.76 -13.12
C THR A 33 7.16 -10.66 -11.99
N ALA A 34 6.26 -11.24 -11.21
CA ALA A 34 6.60 -12.20 -10.17
C ALA A 34 7.41 -13.39 -10.73
N TYR A 35 7.01 -13.92 -11.89
CA TYR A 35 7.74 -14.97 -12.59
C TYR A 35 9.14 -14.54 -13.02
N ARG A 36 9.30 -13.31 -13.52
CA ARG A 36 10.62 -12.78 -13.91
C ARG A 36 11.55 -12.65 -12.72
N PHE A 37 11.10 -12.12 -11.60
CA PHE A 37 11.88 -12.04 -10.36
C PHE A 37 12.25 -13.42 -9.81
N THR A 38 11.34 -14.42 -9.94
CA THR A 38 11.63 -15.80 -9.50
C THR A 38 12.72 -16.46 -10.34
N ASN A 39 12.77 -16.18 -11.65
CA ASN A 39 13.64 -16.91 -12.58
C ASN A 39 14.90 -16.14 -13.01
N ASN A 40 15.12 -14.93 -12.54
CA ASN A 40 16.29 -14.13 -12.87
C ASN A 40 16.82 -13.46 -11.59
N THR A 41 18.13 -13.53 -11.39
CA THR A 41 18.80 -12.81 -10.30
C THR A 41 18.68 -11.31 -10.49
N ASP A 42 18.82 -10.87 -11.75
CA ASP A 42 18.80 -9.47 -12.13
C ASP A 42 17.88 -9.26 -13.34
N ILE A 43 17.08 -8.19 -13.31
CA ILE A 43 16.22 -7.79 -14.41
C ILE A 43 16.68 -6.42 -14.90
N HIS A 44 17.13 -6.37 -16.17
CA HIS A 44 17.61 -5.15 -16.78
C HIS A 44 16.47 -4.47 -17.55
N VAL A 45 16.24 -3.20 -17.27
CA VAL A 45 15.24 -2.36 -17.94
C VAL A 45 15.82 -1.00 -18.25
N LYS A 46 15.23 -0.27 -19.21
CA LYS A 46 15.61 1.11 -19.46
C LYS A 46 15.24 1.96 -18.22
N ALA A 47 16.23 2.66 -17.67
CA ALA A 47 16.08 3.50 -16.51
C ALA A 47 15.15 4.70 -16.79
N THR A 48 14.25 4.95 -15.87
CA THR A 48 13.43 6.16 -15.77
C THR A 48 13.93 7.05 -14.64
N ASP A 49 13.40 8.28 -14.52
CA ASP A 49 13.71 9.14 -13.38
C ASP A 49 13.24 8.53 -12.07
N PHE A 50 12.12 7.81 -12.09
CA PHE A 50 11.61 7.06 -10.93
C PHE A 50 12.61 5.97 -10.49
N ASP A 51 13.14 5.17 -11.42
CA ASP A 51 14.14 4.13 -11.11
C ASP A 51 15.42 4.76 -10.51
N ARG A 52 15.85 5.93 -11.01
CA ARG A 52 17.00 6.67 -10.47
C ARG A 52 16.73 7.17 -9.05
N GLU A 53 15.52 7.62 -8.76
CA GLU A 53 15.13 8.01 -7.41
C GLU A 53 15.07 6.79 -6.47
N LEU A 54 14.51 5.66 -6.92
CA LEU A 54 14.49 4.42 -6.14
C LEU A 54 15.88 3.94 -5.76
N ALA A 55 16.84 3.96 -6.68
CA ALA A 55 18.21 3.54 -6.46
C ALA A 55 18.93 4.38 -5.38
N THR A 56 18.45 5.58 -5.07
CA THR A 56 19.01 6.38 -3.95
C THR A 56 18.47 5.96 -2.58
N LYS A 57 17.40 5.17 -2.53
CA LYS A 57 16.66 4.85 -1.31
C LYS A 57 16.59 3.36 -1.00
N HIS A 58 16.81 2.51 -2.01
CA HIS A 58 16.60 1.08 -1.92
C HIS A 58 17.77 0.32 -2.53
N ASP A 59 18.06 -0.84 -1.95
CA ASP A 59 19.14 -1.75 -2.32
C ASP A 59 18.75 -2.80 -3.39
N PHE A 60 17.46 -2.86 -3.77
CA PHE A 60 16.96 -3.81 -4.77
C PHE A 60 17.06 -3.29 -6.21
N VAL A 61 17.56 -2.09 -6.43
CA VAL A 61 17.72 -1.51 -7.77
C VAL A 61 19.00 -0.69 -7.85
N ASP A 62 19.80 -0.96 -8.87
CA ASP A 62 21.02 -0.23 -9.24
C ASP A 62 20.83 0.48 -10.59
N ILE A 63 21.61 1.55 -10.83
CA ILE A 63 21.63 2.26 -12.09
C ILE A 63 23.01 2.13 -12.75
N ASP A 64 23.03 1.62 -13.97
CA ASP A 64 24.19 1.62 -14.85
C ASP A 64 23.87 2.38 -16.15
N GLY A 65 24.32 3.62 -16.23
CA GLY A 65 24.03 4.51 -17.37
C GLY A 65 22.53 4.71 -17.59
N ASP A 66 22.03 4.18 -18.70
CA ASP A 66 20.60 4.23 -19.06
C ASP A 66 19.83 2.95 -18.69
N THR A 67 20.45 2.05 -17.91
CA THR A 67 19.85 0.79 -17.48
C THR A 67 19.59 0.81 -15.99
N ALA A 68 18.39 0.41 -15.58
CA ALA A 68 18.09 0.05 -14.21
C ALA A 68 18.15 -1.48 -14.07
N ILE A 69 18.86 -1.94 -13.04
CA ILE A 69 19.08 -3.34 -12.73
C ILE A 69 18.32 -3.64 -11.44
N TYR A 70 17.28 -4.43 -11.53
CA TYR A 70 16.46 -4.85 -10.40
C TYR A 70 16.90 -6.22 -9.92
N HIS A 71 17.27 -6.32 -8.65
CA HIS A 71 17.68 -7.57 -8.01
C HIS A 71 16.48 -8.35 -7.51
N ASN A 72 16.57 -9.68 -7.47
CA ASN A 72 15.51 -10.54 -6.95
C ASN A 72 15.58 -10.79 -5.44
N HIS A 73 16.43 -10.07 -4.73
CA HIS A 73 16.58 -10.13 -3.27
C HIS A 73 16.65 -8.72 -2.68
N TRP A 74 16.14 -8.57 -1.48
CA TRP A 74 16.13 -7.32 -0.72
C TRP A 74 15.82 -7.56 0.75
N ILE A 75 16.02 -6.53 1.59
CA ILE A 75 15.67 -6.59 3.00
C ILE A 75 14.18 -6.32 3.20
N ALA A 76 13.48 -7.25 3.87
CA ALA A 76 12.10 -7.07 4.30
C ALA A 76 11.91 -7.55 5.74
N GLY A 77 11.36 -6.71 6.60
CA GLY A 77 11.19 -7.01 8.02
C GLY A 77 12.53 -7.30 8.72
N GLY A 78 13.62 -6.71 8.24
CA GLY A 78 14.98 -6.91 8.77
C GLY A 78 15.67 -8.21 8.32
N ASN A 79 15.07 -8.98 7.43
CA ASN A 79 15.65 -10.21 6.89
C ASN A 79 15.95 -10.07 5.40
N ASP A 80 17.03 -10.72 4.95
CA ASP A 80 17.30 -10.86 3.52
C ASP A 80 16.30 -11.82 2.90
N MET A 81 15.52 -11.32 1.93
CA MET A 81 14.45 -12.05 1.28
C MET A 81 14.76 -12.19 -0.20
N GLN A 82 14.82 -13.43 -0.68
CA GLN A 82 14.86 -13.71 -2.10
C GLN A 82 13.45 -13.96 -2.62
N TRP A 83 13.08 -13.27 -3.71
CA TRP A 83 11.78 -13.49 -4.33
C TRP A 83 11.74 -14.86 -5.05
N ALA A 84 10.82 -15.72 -4.63
CA ALA A 84 10.64 -17.06 -5.17
C ALA A 84 9.15 -17.42 -5.38
N MET A 85 8.26 -16.41 -5.48
CA MET A 85 6.82 -16.61 -5.53
C MET A 85 6.24 -16.27 -6.90
N VAL A 86 5.35 -17.14 -7.39
CA VAL A 86 4.53 -16.90 -8.58
C VAL A 86 3.09 -17.22 -8.23
N HIS A 87 2.16 -16.38 -8.66
CA HIS A 87 0.73 -16.55 -8.38
C HIS A 87 0.17 -17.86 -8.94
N PHE A 88 -0.52 -18.61 -8.09
CA PHE A 88 -1.33 -19.74 -8.50
C PHE A 88 -2.70 -19.26 -9.02
N ASP A 89 -3.39 -20.10 -9.81
CA ASP A 89 -4.68 -19.74 -10.39
C ASP A 89 -5.75 -19.44 -9.33
N VAL A 90 -5.73 -20.15 -8.20
CA VAL A 90 -6.61 -19.87 -7.05
C VAL A 90 -6.37 -18.47 -6.46
N GLN A 91 -5.15 -17.97 -6.50
CA GLN A 91 -4.82 -16.61 -6.05
C GLN A 91 -5.30 -15.54 -7.04
N LEU A 92 -5.29 -15.82 -8.34
CA LEU A 92 -5.92 -14.94 -9.35
C LEU A 92 -7.44 -14.83 -9.11
N PHE A 93 -8.08 -15.95 -8.77
CA PHE A 93 -9.48 -15.94 -8.37
C PHE A 93 -9.70 -15.13 -7.10
N GLY A 94 -8.91 -15.36 -6.04
CA GLY A 94 -8.97 -14.59 -4.79
C GLY A 94 -8.78 -13.09 -5.02
N GLY A 95 -7.81 -12.69 -5.84
CA GLY A 95 -7.59 -11.30 -6.23
C GLY A 95 -8.78 -10.67 -6.94
N THR A 96 -9.48 -11.43 -7.76
CA THR A 96 -10.73 -10.99 -8.43
C THR A 96 -11.85 -10.75 -7.41
N VAL A 97 -12.03 -11.67 -6.46
CA VAL A 97 -13.03 -11.55 -5.39
C VAL A 97 -12.77 -10.30 -4.54
N LEU A 98 -11.52 -10.05 -4.16
CA LEU A 98 -11.12 -8.87 -3.40
C LEU A 98 -11.35 -7.57 -4.19
N HIS A 99 -11.02 -7.54 -5.48
CA HIS A 99 -11.29 -6.37 -6.33
C HIS A 99 -12.78 -6.03 -6.41
N GLN A 100 -13.65 -7.04 -6.37
CA GLN A 100 -15.11 -6.86 -6.36
C GLN A 100 -15.67 -6.42 -5.00
N GLY A 101 -14.83 -6.06 -4.03
CA GLY A 101 -15.26 -5.62 -2.70
C GLY A 101 -15.87 -6.74 -1.83
N LYS A 102 -15.47 -7.98 -2.07
CA LYS A 102 -15.95 -9.16 -1.35
C LYS A 102 -14.89 -9.68 -0.39
N ILE A 103 -15.31 -10.59 0.49
CA ILE A 103 -14.42 -11.29 1.42
C ILE A 103 -13.88 -12.54 0.74
N ALA A 104 -12.55 -12.69 0.74
CA ALA A 104 -11.86 -13.91 0.33
C ALA A 104 -11.30 -14.61 1.58
N GLU A 105 -11.82 -15.79 1.89
CA GLU A 105 -11.27 -16.63 2.95
C GLU A 105 -10.09 -17.41 2.42
N MET A 106 -8.94 -17.27 3.08
CA MET A 106 -7.70 -17.97 2.76
C MET A 106 -7.05 -18.49 4.04
N PHE A 107 -6.63 -19.75 4.04
CA PHE A 107 -5.90 -20.32 5.17
C PHE A 107 -4.50 -19.72 5.33
N THR A 108 -3.97 -19.90 6.54
CA THR A 108 -2.57 -19.53 6.82
C THR A 108 -1.63 -20.29 5.89
N GLY A 109 -0.68 -19.57 5.28
CA GLY A 109 0.29 -20.16 4.35
C GLY A 109 -0.15 -20.19 2.88
N GLU A 110 -1.38 -19.79 2.53
CA GLU A 110 -1.86 -19.76 1.14
C GLU A 110 -1.40 -18.53 0.35
N GLY A 111 -0.57 -17.66 0.95
CA GLY A 111 0.02 -16.53 0.27
C GLY A 111 -0.92 -15.32 0.14
N LYS A 112 -1.63 -14.95 1.22
CA LYS A 112 -2.50 -13.76 1.26
C LYS A 112 -1.81 -12.49 0.75
N PRO A 113 -0.57 -12.13 1.21
CA PRO A 113 0.12 -10.93 0.72
C PRO A 113 0.35 -10.96 -0.81
N LEU A 114 0.71 -12.13 -1.35
CA LEU A 114 0.88 -12.31 -2.79
C LEU A 114 -0.43 -12.14 -3.56
N THR A 115 -1.54 -12.72 -3.05
CA THR A 115 -2.88 -12.56 -3.63
C THR A 115 -3.31 -11.10 -3.63
N ALA A 116 -3.06 -10.38 -2.54
CA ALA A 116 -3.39 -8.96 -2.42
C ALA A 116 -2.65 -8.08 -3.44
N THR A 117 -1.48 -8.51 -3.94
CA THR A 117 -0.75 -7.73 -4.94
C THR A 117 -1.57 -7.45 -6.20
N LEU A 118 -2.44 -8.35 -6.58
CA LEU A 118 -3.25 -8.26 -7.80
C LEU A 118 -4.27 -7.10 -7.76
N PRO A 119 -5.22 -7.09 -6.81
CA PRO A 119 -6.20 -6.00 -6.72
C PRO A 119 -5.57 -4.69 -6.25
N VAL A 120 -4.52 -4.72 -5.42
CA VAL A 120 -3.78 -3.52 -5.01
C VAL A 120 -3.17 -2.84 -6.22
N PHE A 121 -2.43 -3.60 -7.05
CA PHE A 121 -1.82 -3.07 -8.26
C PHE A 121 -2.87 -2.49 -9.22
N LEU A 122 -3.94 -3.25 -9.49
CA LEU A 122 -5.02 -2.83 -10.39
C LEU A 122 -5.63 -1.49 -9.95
N ASN A 123 -6.01 -1.37 -8.68
CA ASN A 123 -6.64 -0.16 -8.16
C ASN A 123 -5.66 1.01 -8.00
N ALA A 124 -4.37 0.74 -7.79
CA ALA A 124 -3.33 1.77 -7.72
C ALA A 124 -3.12 2.50 -9.07
N LEU A 125 -3.44 1.84 -10.20
CA LEU A 125 -3.35 2.45 -11.53
C LEU A 125 -4.24 3.69 -11.69
N THR A 126 -5.28 3.83 -10.88
CA THR A 126 -6.16 5.01 -10.87
C THR A 126 -5.43 6.28 -10.39
N GLY A 127 -4.35 6.13 -9.62
CA GLY A 127 -3.65 7.23 -8.97
C GLY A 127 -4.38 7.86 -7.78
N ASN A 128 -5.54 7.29 -7.39
CA ASN A 128 -6.34 7.78 -6.28
C ASN A 128 -5.89 7.25 -4.91
N GLY A 129 -4.95 6.31 -4.89
CA GLY A 129 -4.39 5.68 -3.70
C GLY A 129 -5.13 4.41 -3.27
N VAL A 130 -4.34 3.48 -2.79
CA VAL A 130 -4.79 2.21 -2.21
C VAL A 130 -4.23 2.08 -0.81
N HIS A 131 -5.08 1.74 0.15
CA HIS A 131 -4.66 1.43 1.50
C HIS A 131 -4.61 -0.09 1.70
N VAL A 132 -3.50 -0.59 2.25
CA VAL A 132 -3.35 -1.99 2.68
C VAL A 132 -3.29 -1.98 4.20
N VAL A 133 -4.37 -2.46 4.81
CA VAL A 133 -4.61 -2.39 6.25
C VAL A 133 -4.32 -3.73 6.88
N THR A 134 -3.53 -3.75 7.94
CA THR A 134 -3.18 -4.95 8.71
C THR A 134 -3.32 -4.70 10.22
N VAL A 135 -3.17 -5.74 11.04
CA VAL A 135 -3.44 -5.69 12.48
C VAL A 135 -2.29 -5.18 13.33
N ASN A 136 -1.04 -5.21 12.84
CA ASN A 136 0.11 -4.74 13.60
C ASN A 136 1.19 -4.10 12.72
N ASP A 137 2.03 -3.28 13.36
CA ASP A 137 3.06 -2.47 12.70
C ASP A 137 4.19 -3.32 12.08
N TYR A 138 4.50 -4.47 12.67
CA TYR A 138 5.50 -5.37 12.10
C TYR A 138 5.04 -5.90 10.73
N LEU A 139 3.79 -6.36 10.64
CA LEU A 139 3.22 -6.85 9.37
C LEU A 139 3.12 -5.72 8.35
N ALA A 140 2.66 -4.54 8.75
CA ALA A 140 2.57 -3.39 7.85
C ALA A 140 3.93 -3.04 7.23
N LYS A 141 4.98 -2.95 8.04
CA LYS A 141 6.36 -2.69 7.60
C LYS A 141 6.91 -3.82 6.74
N ARG A 142 6.81 -5.06 7.22
CA ARG A 142 7.30 -6.25 6.51
C ARG A 142 6.66 -6.38 5.13
N ASP A 143 5.34 -6.29 5.05
CA ASP A 143 4.61 -6.54 3.80
C ASP A 143 4.79 -5.39 2.80
N SER A 144 4.93 -4.14 3.28
CA SER A 144 5.31 -3.01 2.43
C SER A 144 6.70 -3.19 1.82
N GLU A 145 7.65 -3.74 2.58
CA GLU A 145 9.01 -4.00 2.13
C GLU A 145 9.08 -5.25 1.24
N TRP A 146 8.31 -6.27 1.55
CA TRP A 146 8.33 -7.54 0.82
C TRP A 146 7.65 -7.45 -0.54
N MET A 147 6.44 -6.87 -0.60
CA MET A 147 5.67 -6.75 -1.84
C MET A 147 5.98 -5.46 -2.61
N GLY A 148 6.53 -4.46 -1.93
CA GLY A 148 6.82 -3.14 -2.50
C GLY A 148 7.60 -3.15 -3.80
N PRO A 149 8.72 -3.90 -3.91
CA PRO A 149 9.54 -3.93 -5.14
C PRO A 149 8.76 -4.36 -6.38
N ILE A 150 7.75 -5.24 -6.26
CA ILE A 150 6.90 -5.65 -7.39
C ILE A 150 6.09 -4.48 -7.93
N TYR A 151 5.57 -3.62 -7.06
CA TYR A 151 4.82 -2.43 -7.46
C TYR A 151 5.76 -1.34 -8.02
N MET A 152 6.88 -1.12 -7.34
CA MET A 152 7.86 -0.10 -7.71
C MET A 152 8.52 -0.39 -9.06
N PHE A 153 8.71 -1.67 -9.42
CA PHE A 153 9.18 -2.09 -10.74
C PHE A 153 8.30 -1.53 -11.89
N HIS A 154 7.04 -1.27 -11.62
CA HIS A 154 6.09 -0.68 -12.57
C HIS A 154 5.90 0.83 -12.41
N GLY A 155 6.69 1.48 -11.57
CA GLY A 155 6.63 2.93 -11.36
C GLY A 155 5.53 3.37 -10.40
N LEU A 156 5.01 2.47 -9.53
CA LEU A 156 4.09 2.81 -8.46
C LEU A 156 4.85 3.09 -7.17
N SER A 157 4.53 4.18 -6.51
CA SER A 157 5.11 4.53 -5.21
C SER A 157 4.45 3.75 -4.08
N VAL A 158 5.28 3.29 -3.13
CA VAL A 158 4.84 2.51 -1.95
C VAL A 158 5.44 3.13 -0.71
N ASP A 159 4.63 3.29 0.33
CA ASP A 159 5.11 3.71 1.66
C ASP A 159 4.28 3.04 2.76
N CYS A 160 4.76 3.15 4.01
CA CYS A 160 4.10 2.61 5.20
C CYS A 160 4.00 3.70 6.27
N ILE A 161 2.77 4.06 6.66
CA ILE A 161 2.53 5.13 7.65
C ILE A 161 3.13 4.81 9.03
N ASP A 162 3.22 3.52 9.40
CA ASP A 162 3.82 3.09 10.67
C ASP A 162 5.35 3.35 10.76
N LYS A 163 5.98 3.78 9.67
CA LYS A 163 7.39 4.23 9.65
C LYS A 163 7.55 5.72 9.98
N HIS A 164 6.46 6.47 10.01
CA HIS A 164 6.46 7.92 10.11
C HIS A 164 5.74 8.41 11.36
N GLN A 165 6.24 9.49 11.96
CA GLN A 165 5.60 10.09 13.12
C GLN A 165 4.24 10.70 12.74
N PRO A 166 3.21 10.61 13.63
CA PRO A 166 1.92 11.27 13.42
C PRO A 166 2.06 12.76 13.10
N ASN A 167 1.19 13.28 12.27
CA ASN A 167 1.14 14.71 11.85
C ASN A 167 2.43 15.22 11.16
N SER A 168 3.35 14.34 10.77
CA SER A 168 4.59 14.74 10.09
C SER A 168 4.37 14.91 8.58
N GLU A 169 5.24 15.72 7.97
CA GLU A 169 5.27 15.87 6.51
C GLU A 169 5.60 14.54 5.80
N SER A 170 6.45 13.69 6.39
CA SER A 170 6.75 12.36 5.87
C SER A 170 5.51 11.44 5.88
N ARG A 171 4.67 11.53 6.94
CA ARG A 171 3.42 10.78 7.01
C ARG A 171 2.41 11.25 5.97
N ARG A 172 2.32 12.56 5.74
CA ARG A 172 1.50 13.13 4.66
C ARG A 172 1.97 12.62 3.28
N LYS A 173 3.28 12.58 3.05
CA LYS A 173 3.86 12.01 1.81
C LYS A 173 3.54 10.53 1.65
N ALA A 174 3.54 9.75 2.75
CA ALA A 174 3.17 8.35 2.73
C ALA A 174 1.71 8.15 2.26
N TYR A 175 0.78 9.02 2.68
CA TYR A 175 -0.59 8.99 2.17
C TYR A 175 -0.72 9.41 0.70
N MET A 176 0.25 10.15 0.15
CA MET A 176 0.28 10.52 -1.26
C MET A 176 0.87 9.43 -2.15
N ALA A 177 1.47 8.38 -1.59
CA ALA A 177 1.93 7.22 -2.35
C ALA A 177 0.76 6.54 -3.08
N ASP A 178 1.06 5.85 -4.17
CA ASP A 178 0.04 5.07 -4.90
C ASP A 178 -0.51 3.93 -4.04
N ILE A 179 0.35 3.36 -3.19
CA ILE A 179 0.01 2.29 -2.25
C ILE A 179 0.54 2.65 -0.87
N THR A 180 -0.35 2.70 0.12
CA THR A 180 -0.03 3.04 1.50
C THR A 180 -0.36 1.86 2.41
N PHE A 181 0.65 1.29 3.04
CA PHE A 181 0.50 0.27 4.08
C PHE A 181 0.35 0.92 5.45
N GLY A 182 -0.36 0.25 6.35
CA GLY A 182 -0.47 0.69 7.73
C GLY A 182 -1.35 -0.20 8.58
N THR A 183 -1.31 0.02 9.90
CA THR A 183 -2.20 -0.66 10.83
C THR A 183 -3.58 0.01 10.85
N ASN A 184 -4.60 -0.80 11.14
CA ASN A 184 -5.98 -0.32 11.33
C ASN A 184 -6.05 0.85 12.32
N ASN A 185 -5.31 0.76 13.43
CA ASN A 185 -5.28 1.78 14.48
C ASN A 185 -4.68 3.09 13.98
N GLU A 186 -3.56 3.03 13.27
CA GLU A 186 -2.90 4.24 12.77
C GLU A 186 -3.73 4.95 11.70
N PHE A 187 -4.36 4.22 10.78
CA PHE A 187 -5.32 4.81 9.84
C PHE A 187 -6.49 5.46 10.58
N GLY A 188 -7.03 4.79 11.61
CA GLY A 188 -8.13 5.32 12.41
C GLY A 188 -7.73 6.54 13.24
N PHE A 189 -6.55 6.54 13.86
CA PHE A 189 -6.06 7.70 14.60
C PHE A 189 -5.79 8.90 13.70
N ASP A 190 -5.23 8.69 12.50
CA ASP A 190 -5.05 9.78 11.55
C ASP A 190 -6.39 10.35 11.07
N TYR A 191 -7.38 9.50 10.82
CA TYR A 191 -8.73 9.95 10.50
C TYR A 191 -9.35 10.81 11.63
N LEU A 192 -9.17 10.40 12.89
CA LEU A 192 -9.65 11.19 14.03
C LEU A 192 -8.89 12.52 14.14
N ARG A 193 -7.57 12.52 13.97
CA ARG A 193 -6.75 13.76 13.98
C ARG A 193 -7.16 14.71 12.88
N ASP A 194 -7.37 14.21 11.67
CA ASP A 194 -7.82 15.01 10.52
C ASP A 194 -9.20 15.63 10.77
N ASN A 195 -10.13 14.91 11.43
CA ASN A 195 -11.43 15.46 11.80
C ASN A 195 -11.37 16.54 12.91
N MET A 196 -10.26 16.63 13.66
CA MET A 196 -10.04 17.68 14.65
C MET A 196 -9.21 18.85 14.08
N ALA A 197 -8.66 18.71 12.87
CA ALA A 197 -7.87 19.75 12.23
C ALA A 197 -8.73 21.01 11.97
N GLN A 198 -8.15 22.18 12.24
CA GLN A 198 -8.81 23.47 11.99
C GLN A 198 -8.46 24.03 10.62
N ASP A 199 -7.30 23.65 10.07
CA ASP A 199 -6.85 24.07 8.75
C ASP A 199 -6.75 22.84 7.82
N PRO A 200 -7.26 22.93 6.59
CA PRO A 200 -7.06 21.88 5.58
C PRO A 200 -5.58 21.54 5.31
N ALA A 201 -4.68 22.47 5.56
CA ALA A 201 -3.23 22.23 5.43
C ALA A 201 -2.69 21.25 6.47
N ASP A 202 -3.38 21.04 7.57
CA ASP A 202 -3.00 20.11 8.64
C ASP A 202 -3.45 18.67 8.35
N LEU A 203 -4.31 18.45 7.37
CA LEU A 203 -4.78 17.12 7.00
C LEU A 203 -3.62 16.27 6.46
N VAL A 204 -3.52 15.05 6.95
CA VAL A 204 -2.52 14.09 6.48
C VAL A 204 -3.08 13.11 5.45
N GLN A 205 -4.35 12.72 5.59
CA GLN A 205 -5.01 11.80 4.66
C GLN A 205 -5.54 12.54 3.44
N ARG A 206 -5.58 11.83 2.32
CA ARG A 206 -6.33 12.25 1.14
C ARG A 206 -7.68 11.52 1.07
N LYS A 207 -8.51 11.84 0.09
CA LYS A 207 -9.77 11.13 -0.14
C LYS A 207 -9.53 9.62 -0.26
N HIS A 208 -10.31 8.84 0.48
CA HIS A 208 -10.27 7.39 0.43
C HIS A 208 -10.82 6.89 -0.93
N ASN A 209 -10.16 5.88 -1.50
CA ASN A 209 -10.53 5.31 -2.78
C ASN A 209 -10.74 3.79 -2.68
N PHE A 210 -9.69 3.04 -2.37
CA PHE A 210 -9.75 1.59 -2.27
C PHE A 210 -8.92 1.11 -1.07
N ALA A 211 -9.42 0.12 -0.34
CA ALA A 211 -8.69 -0.50 0.75
C ALA A 211 -8.83 -2.01 0.73
N ILE A 212 -7.74 -2.70 1.07
CA ILE A 212 -7.73 -4.11 1.43
C ILE A 212 -7.46 -4.21 2.91
N VAL A 213 -8.29 -4.95 3.62
CA VAL A 213 -8.13 -5.22 5.06
C VAL A 213 -7.76 -6.68 5.23
N ASP A 214 -6.53 -6.94 5.69
CA ASP A 214 -6.09 -8.28 6.07
C ASP A 214 -6.56 -8.60 7.50
N GLU A 215 -6.81 -9.89 7.77
CA GLU A 215 -7.34 -10.36 9.06
C GLU A 215 -8.59 -9.58 9.50
N VAL A 216 -9.54 -9.47 8.59
CA VAL A 216 -10.76 -8.65 8.75
C VAL A 216 -11.62 -9.04 9.96
N ASP A 217 -11.58 -10.29 10.36
CA ASP A 217 -12.21 -10.81 11.59
C ASP A 217 -11.59 -10.18 12.84
N SER A 218 -10.27 -10.10 12.93
CA SER A 218 -9.61 -9.39 14.03
C SER A 218 -9.94 -7.90 14.02
N VAL A 219 -9.86 -7.24 12.86
CA VAL A 219 -10.08 -5.79 12.76
C VAL A 219 -11.53 -5.38 13.00
N LEU A 220 -12.49 -6.09 12.41
CA LEU A 220 -13.91 -5.68 12.40
C LEU A 220 -14.78 -6.41 13.45
N ILE A 221 -14.29 -7.48 14.08
CA ILE A 221 -15.02 -8.25 15.08
C ILE A 221 -14.34 -8.17 16.44
N ASP A 222 -13.08 -8.64 16.55
CA ASP A 222 -12.39 -8.73 17.84
C ASP A 222 -12.06 -7.35 18.40
N ASP A 223 -11.45 -6.49 17.59
CA ASP A 223 -11.05 -5.13 17.97
C ASP A 223 -12.19 -4.09 17.87
N ALA A 224 -13.33 -4.46 17.28
CA ALA A 224 -14.44 -3.53 17.02
C ALA A 224 -15.03 -2.91 18.31
N ARG A 225 -14.81 -3.53 19.47
CA ARG A 225 -15.27 -3.02 20.78
C ARG A 225 -14.27 -2.08 21.43
N THR A 226 -13.05 -2.00 20.94
CA THR A 226 -12.00 -1.14 21.51
C THR A 226 -12.07 0.23 20.85
N PRO A 227 -12.52 1.28 21.57
CA PRO A 227 -12.62 2.60 20.98
C PRO A 227 -11.23 3.18 20.75
N LEU A 228 -11.03 3.85 19.61
CA LEU A 228 -9.88 4.72 19.40
C LEU A 228 -10.10 6.01 20.17
N ILE A 229 -9.24 6.30 21.15
CA ILE A 229 -9.37 7.47 22.01
C ILE A 229 -8.13 8.35 21.84
N ILE A 230 -8.34 9.60 21.46
CA ILE A 230 -7.31 10.64 21.51
C ILE A 230 -7.55 11.45 22.79
N SER A 231 -6.58 11.44 23.70
CA SER A 231 -6.61 12.27 24.91
C SER A 231 -5.36 13.13 24.98
N GLY A 232 -5.50 14.36 25.46
CA GLY A 232 -4.42 15.29 25.70
C GLY A 232 -4.54 15.90 27.09
N PRO A 233 -3.45 16.47 27.63
CA PRO A 233 -3.52 17.24 28.88
C PRO A 233 -4.50 18.40 28.67
N VAL A 234 -5.52 18.44 29.48
CA VAL A 234 -6.37 19.64 29.60
C VAL A 234 -5.51 20.73 30.25
N PRO A 235 -5.39 21.93 29.65
CA PRO A 235 -4.80 23.04 30.37
C PRO A 235 -5.49 23.16 31.73
N LYS A 236 -4.75 23.20 32.84
CA LYS A 236 -5.32 23.50 34.15
C LYS A 236 -6.04 24.83 34.01
N GLY A 237 -7.32 24.81 33.72
CA GLY A 237 -8.21 25.92 33.97
C GLY A 237 -8.26 26.14 35.47
N ASP A 238 -8.33 27.38 35.88
CA ASP A 238 -8.43 27.78 37.29
C ASP A 238 -9.41 26.87 38.03
N ASP A 239 -8.95 26.27 39.13
CA ASP A 239 -9.71 25.44 40.05
C ASP A 239 -10.79 26.27 40.81
N GLN A 240 -11.64 26.99 40.11
CA GLN A 240 -12.66 27.86 40.69
C GLN A 240 -14.10 27.35 40.54
N MET A 241 -14.30 26.09 40.24
CA MET A 241 -15.69 25.54 40.16
C MET A 241 -16.06 24.52 41.19
N TYR A 242 -15.35 24.41 42.30
CA TYR A 242 -15.79 23.56 43.43
C TYR A 242 -15.60 24.31 44.76
N GLU A 243 -16.40 25.36 44.99
CA GLU A 243 -16.85 25.80 46.29
C GLU A 243 -18.38 25.63 46.37
#